data_bc7cd8579692e4bc06a74a5c7af7e9a6
#
_entry.id   bc7cd8579692e4bc06a74a5c7af7e9a6
#
_cell.length_a   1.000
_cell.length_b   1.000
_cell.length_c   1.000
_cell.angle_alpha   90.00
_cell.angle_beta   90.00
_cell.angle_gamma   90.00
#
_symmetry.space_group_name_H-M   'P 1'
#
loop_
_entity.id
_entity.type
_entity.pdbx_description
1 polymer ?
#
loop_
_entity_poly.entity_id
_entity_poly.type
_entity_poly.pdbx_seq_one_letter_code
_entity_poly.pdbx_strand_id
1 'polypeptide(L)'
;MKHVRHTWIIAAVVALTMILLTPGPSDAQSMNRLSAEVQEYVSVSAGHVVIRGVRLIDGTGAPARTGMSVEIRDGRIASVGTVDEVGMPAGAVIIEAADHTVIPGLVMLHEHLFYPSGQARYNTNEISFPPLYLAGGVTTMRTGGSVDTYTDLRVAQHVEEGRIPGPHMDVTGPYLEGRNGFVRAMPQLSTPEEARAHVNFWMDQGATSFKAYNLINRATLKAAIDAAHARGAKVTGHLCSITYREAADLGIDNLEHGFFAATDWVPNKQPDQCPRGANQTYLDLDLESPAFTGLVSHLIENDVAITSTLTVVERRGENRPAPPEGAQDAMLPQLHEEVMARLSRGGPGGQALLDKYMAMEKAFYDAGGTLLVGTDPTGGGDVVPGYANQRALQILMEMGLTVEQAVEVATRNGAEYLEQGDEIGTIEEGKRADLVLMRGDPGSDPEAFRAMTVVFKDGVGYDSIRLFESVKGWVGVR
;
A
#
# COMPACT_ATOMS: atom_id res chain seq x y z
N MET A 1 11.84 -48.82 69.42
CA MET A 1 11.18 -49.06 68.16
C MET A 1 11.02 -47.73 67.44
N LYS A 2 11.87 -47.42 66.50
CA LYS A 2 11.86 -46.17 65.72
C LYS A 2 11.45 -46.52 64.30
N HIS A 3 10.27 -46.01 63.85
CA HIS A 3 9.82 -46.15 62.48
C HIS A 3 10.51 -45.12 61.57
N VAL A 4 11.29 -45.59 60.60
CA VAL A 4 11.84 -44.78 59.49
C VAL A 4 10.82 -44.78 58.39
N ARG A 5 10.27 -43.59 58.04
CA ARG A 5 9.42 -43.39 56.86
C ARG A 5 10.33 -43.03 55.65
N HIS A 6 10.31 -43.87 54.66
CA HIS A 6 10.94 -43.61 53.37
C HIS A 6 10.00 -42.76 52.48
N THR A 7 10.43 -41.54 52.19
CA THR A 7 9.73 -40.64 51.25
C THR A 7 10.33 -40.87 49.87
N TRP A 8 9.55 -41.40 48.95
CA TRP A 8 9.92 -41.52 47.55
C TRP A 8 9.63 -40.20 46.86
N ILE A 9 10.66 -39.51 46.32
CA ILE A 9 10.56 -38.36 45.45
C ILE A 9 10.42 -38.90 44.03
N ILE A 10 9.21 -38.76 43.43
CA ILE A 10 9.00 -39.06 42.00
C ILE A 10 9.37 -37.77 41.26
N ALA A 11 10.52 -37.84 40.55
CA ALA A 11 10.90 -36.80 39.61
C ALA A 11 10.07 -36.99 38.31
N ALA A 12 9.11 -36.12 38.07
CA ALA A 12 8.41 -36.06 36.79
C ALA A 12 9.29 -35.34 35.78
N VAL A 13 9.84 -36.09 34.84
CA VAL A 13 10.50 -35.53 33.65
C VAL A 13 9.40 -35.06 32.69
N VAL A 14 9.20 -33.75 32.64
CA VAL A 14 8.36 -33.13 31.59
C VAL A 14 9.20 -33.09 30.31
N ALA A 15 8.95 -34.01 29.40
CA ALA A 15 9.47 -33.96 28.05
C ALA A 15 8.73 -32.84 27.30
N LEU A 16 9.41 -31.69 27.12
CA LEU A 16 8.94 -30.61 26.27
C LEU A 16 9.10 -31.06 24.81
N THR A 17 8.03 -31.59 24.22
CA THR A 17 7.98 -31.90 22.79
C THR A 17 7.89 -30.55 22.05
N MET A 18 9.03 -30.02 21.57
CA MET A 18 9.03 -28.99 20.55
C MET A 18 8.35 -29.56 19.31
N ILE A 19 7.10 -29.21 19.09
CA ILE A 19 6.46 -29.36 17.80
C ILE A 19 7.13 -28.32 16.90
N LEU A 20 8.12 -28.75 16.12
CA LEU A 20 8.57 -28.03 14.96
C LEU A 20 7.35 -27.95 14.02
N LEU A 21 6.65 -26.82 14.04
CA LEU A 21 5.73 -26.44 12.98
C LEU A 21 6.59 -26.31 11.72
N THR A 22 6.68 -27.40 10.95
CA THR A 22 7.10 -27.28 9.55
C THR A 22 6.06 -26.36 8.90
N PRO A 23 6.46 -25.30 8.20
CA PRO A 23 5.53 -24.54 7.39
C PRO A 23 4.81 -25.56 6.49
N GLY A 24 3.46 -25.52 6.51
CA GLY A 24 2.66 -26.27 5.56
C GLY A 24 3.04 -25.89 4.13
N PRO A 25 2.68 -26.67 3.11
CA PRO A 25 2.95 -26.31 1.73
C PRO A 25 2.40 -24.90 1.52
N SER A 26 3.27 -24.00 1.04
CA SER A 26 2.90 -22.63 0.73
C SER A 26 1.62 -22.65 -0.09
N ASP A 27 0.65 -21.80 0.27
CA ASP A 27 -0.60 -21.59 -0.46
C ASP A 27 -0.35 -20.89 -1.81
N ALA A 28 0.61 -21.39 -2.58
CA ALA A 28 0.85 -20.96 -3.94
C ALA A 28 -0.47 -21.06 -4.70
N GLN A 29 -0.92 -19.96 -5.25
CA GLN A 29 -2.15 -19.91 -6.02
C GLN A 29 -2.00 -20.83 -7.23
N SER A 30 -2.52 -22.03 -7.17
CA SER A 30 -2.47 -22.94 -8.31
C SER A 30 -3.58 -22.58 -9.29
N MET A 31 -3.37 -22.82 -10.59
CA MET A 31 -4.39 -22.64 -11.64
C MET A 31 -5.72 -23.33 -11.28
N ASN A 32 -5.68 -24.40 -10.50
CA ASN A 32 -6.88 -25.15 -10.08
C ASN A 32 -7.76 -24.38 -9.08
N ARG A 33 -7.26 -23.35 -8.44
CA ARG A 33 -8.03 -22.48 -7.53
C ARG A 33 -8.69 -21.32 -8.25
N LEU A 34 -8.18 -20.94 -9.45
CA LEU A 34 -8.69 -19.81 -10.20
C LEU A 34 -9.98 -20.18 -10.94
N SER A 35 -10.98 -19.30 -10.87
CA SER A 35 -12.19 -19.43 -11.70
C SER A 35 -11.84 -19.36 -13.19
N ALA A 36 -12.74 -19.86 -14.05
CA ALA A 36 -12.52 -19.82 -15.49
C ALA A 36 -12.33 -18.37 -16.01
N GLU A 37 -13.06 -17.43 -15.43
CA GLU A 37 -12.97 -16.01 -15.76
C GLU A 37 -11.59 -15.44 -15.40
N VAL A 38 -11.02 -15.79 -14.25
CA VAL A 38 -9.69 -15.33 -13.83
C VAL A 38 -8.60 -15.96 -14.69
N GLN A 39 -8.76 -17.23 -15.09
CA GLN A 39 -7.80 -17.92 -15.95
C GLN A 39 -7.64 -17.24 -17.32
N GLU A 40 -8.63 -16.52 -17.82
CA GLU A 40 -8.54 -15.75 -19.08
C GLU A 40 -7.45 -14.67 -19.04
N TYR A 41 -7.07 -14.18 -17.87
CA TYR A 41 -6.02 -13.18 -17.70
C TYR A 41 -4.64 -13.77 -17.46
N VAL A 42 -4.52 -15.07 -17.30
CA VAL A 42 -3.24 -15.72 -17.04
C VAL A 42 -2.47 -15.92 -18.34
N SER A 43 -1.26 -15.39 -18.39
CA SER A 43 -0.31 -15.57 -19.49
C SER A 43 0.79 -16.58 -19.16
N VAL A 44 1.10 -16.78 -17.88
CA VAL A 44 2.11 -17.73 -17.40
C VAL A 44 1.53 -18.56 -16.25
N SER A 45 1.26 -19.83 -16.53
CA SER A 45 0.60 -20.75 -15.60
C SER A 45 1.49 -21.90 -15.12
N ALA A 46 2.74 -21.97 -15.61
CA ALA A 46 3.64 -23.06 -15.25
C ALA A 46 4.12 -22.95 -13.81
N GLY A 47 4.11 -24.06 -13.08
CA GLY A 47 4.65 -24.13 -11.71
C GLY A 47 6.19 -23.99 -11.65
N HIS A 48 6.88 -24.01 -12.80
CA HIS A 48 8.31 -23.82 -12.90
C HIS A 48 8.63 -22.87 -14.08
N VAL A 49 9.14 -21.67 -13.75
CA VAL A 49 9.42 -20.59 -14.71
C VAL A 49 10.80 -20.02 -14.44
N VAL A 50 11.53 -19.64 -15.48
CA VAL A 50 12.74 -18.83 -15.40
C VAL A 50 12.56 -17.57 -16.24
N ILE A 51 12.61 -16.40 -15.60
CA ILE A 51 12.69 -15.09 -16.25
C ILE A 51 14.17 -14.79 -16.45
N ARG A 52 14.62 -14.66 -17.70
CA ARG A 52 16.03 -14.73 -18.03
C ARG A 52 16.56 -13.47 -18.70
N GLY A 53 17.74 -13.02 -18.26
CA GLY A 53 18.50 -11.93 -18.89
C GLY A 53 18.06 -10.52 -18.50
N VAL A 54 17.22 -10.37 -17.49
CA VAL A 54 16.61 -9.10 -17.08
C VAL A 54 17.59 -8.13 -16.40
N ARG A 55 17.19 -6.86 -16.36
CA ARG A 55 17.60 -5.91 -15.32
C ARG A 55 16.80 -6.23 -14.05
N LEU A 56 17.49 -6.42 -12.93
CA LEU A 56 16.89 -6.70 -11.62
C LEU A 56 17.03 -5.48 -10.71
N ILE A 57 15.91 -4.99 -10.20
CA ILE A 57 15.81 -4.06 -9.06
C ILE A 57 15.14 -4.86 -7.95
N ASP A 58 15.89 -5.32 -6.97
CA ASP A 58 15.45 -6.36 -6.04
C ASP A 58 14.61 -5.87 -4.86
N GLY A 59 14.34 -4.58 -4.77
CA GLY A 59 13.54 -3.98 -3.69
C GLY A 59 14.32 -3.63 -2.42
N THR A 60 15.63 -3.90 -2.37
CA THR A 60 16.46 -3.62 -1.19
C THR A 60 17.01 -2.19 -1.15
N GLY A 61 16.80 -1.39 -2.19
CA GLY A 61 17.47 -0.10 -2.40
C GLY A 61 18.90 -0.22 -2.96
N ALA A 62 19.40 -1.45 -3.14
CA ALA A 62 20.71 -1.70 -3.76
C ALA A 62 20.68 -1.39 -5.27
N PRO A 63 21.84 -1.02 -5.88
CA PRO A 63 21.90 -0.73 -7.31
C PRO A 63 21.39 -1.86 -8.19
N ALA A 64 20.68 -1.50 -9.26
CA ALA A 64 20.15 -2.45 -10.24
C ALA A 64 21.26 -3.31 -10.87
N ARG A 65 20.96 -4.60 -11.10
CA ARG A 65 21.86 -5.57 -11.71
C ARG A 65 21.33 -6.00 -13.08
N THR A 66 22.18 -6.12 -14.10
CA THR A 66 21.79 -6.53 -15.45
C THR A 66 22.21 -7.96 -15.76
N GLY A 67 21.54 -8.61 -16.72
CA GLY A 67 21.86 -10.00 -17.10
C GLY A 67 21.51 -11.01 -16.02
N MET A 68 20.52 -10.67 -15.19
CA MET A 68 20.06 -11.52 -14.11
C MET A 68 18.95 -12.47 -14.57
N SER A 69 18.76 -13.54 -13.80
CA SER A 69 17.65 -14.47 -13.96
C SER A 69 16.98 -14.72 -12.62
N VAL A 70 15.68 -14.91 -12.65
CA VAL A 70 14.86 -15.28 -11.48
C VAL A 70 14.14 -16.59 -11.81
N GLU A 71 14.38 -17.61 -11.01
CA GLU A 71 13.68 -18.90 -11.09
C GLU A 71 12.49 -18.88 -10.11
N ILE A 72 11.32 -19.20 -10.64
CA ILE A 72 10.08 -19.38 -9.85
C ILE A 72 9.75 -20.86 -9.86
N ARG A 73 9.51 -21.43 -8.67
CA ARG A 73 9.04 -22.80 -8.54
C ARG A 73 7.97 -22.89 -7.46
N ASP A 74 6.84 -23.48 -7.83
CA ASP A 74 5.71 -23.71 -6.91
C ASP A 74 5.29 -22.43 -6.14
N GLY A 75 5.22 -21.29 -6.86
CA GLY A 75 4.81 -20.01 -6.33
C GLY A 75 5.86 -19.24 -5.54
N ARG A 76 7.08 -19.76 -5.43
CA ARG A 76 8.18 -19.11 -4.70
C ARG A 76 9.38 -18.85 -5.60
N ILE A 77 10.19 -17.87 -5.22
CA ILE A 77 11.48 -17.59 -5.82
C ILE A 77 12.43 -18.71 -5.40
N ALA A 78 12.84 -19.55 -6.35
CA ALA A 78 13.69 -20.69 -6.10
C ALA A 78 15.18 -20.34 -6.19
N SER A 79 15.56 -19.43 -7.10
CA SER A 79 16.92 -18.90 -7.20
C SER A 79 16.95 -17.54 -7.90
N VAL A 80 17.99 -16.75 -7.58
CA VAL A 80 18.28 -15.45 -8.20
C VAL A 80 19.78 -15.38 -8.48
N GLY A 81 20.15 -15.20 -9.74
CA GLY A 81 21.56 -15.18 -10.14
C GLY A 81 21.76 -14.66 -11.55
N THR A 82 22.97 -14.72 -12.05
CA THR A 82 23.26 -14.47 -13.46
C THR A 82 22.62 -15.54 -14.36
N VAL A 83 22.55 -15.29 -15.67
CA VAL A 83 22.00 -16.26 -16.64
C VAL A 83 22.71 -17.60 -16.63
N ASP A 84 24.01 -17.62 -16.26
CA ASP A 84 24.81 -18.84 -16.19
C ASP A 84 24.63 -19.59 -14.85
N GLU A 85 24.41 -18.87 -13.76
CA GLU A 85 24.20 -19.47 -12.42
C GLU A 85 22.83 -20.14 -12.31
N VAL A 86 21.75 -19.48 -12.80
CA VAL A 86 20.40 -20.05 -12.79
C VAL A 86 20.21 -21.07 -13.92
N GLY A 87 20.82 -20.80 -15.09
CA GLY A 87 20.77 -21.71 -16.25
C GLY A 87 19.37 -21.85 -16.85
N MET A 88 19.10 -23.04 -17.39
CA MET A 88 17.81 -23.44 -17.98
C MET A 88 17.42 -24.83 -17.43
N PRO A 89 16.80 -24.89 -16.24
CA PRO A 89 16.43 -26.17 -15.63
C PRO A 89 15.44 -26.93 -16.52
N ALA A 90 15.60 -28.26 -16.57
CA ALA A 90 14.75 -29.12 -17.38
C ALA A 90 13.27 -29.00 -16.92
N GLY A 91 12.38 -28.79 -17.86
CA GLY A 91 10.93 -28.66 -17.61
C GLY A 91 10.47 -27.26 -17.20
N ALA A 92 11.39 -26.30 -17.04
CA ALA A 92 11.02 -24.91 -16.80
C ALA A 92 10.53 -24.23 -18.10
N VAL A 93 9.54 -23.36 -17.96
CA VAL A 93 9.18 -22.38 -19.00
C VAL A 93 10.18 -21.25 -18.95
N ILE A 94 10.88 -20.98 -20.04
CA ILE A 94 11.87 -19.91 -20.13
C ILE A 94 11.24 -18.68 -20.76
N ILE A 95 11.32 -17.55 -20.07
CA ILE A 95 10.90 -16.23 -20.54
C ILE A 95 12.18 -15.43 -20.81
N GLU A 96 12.58 -15.33 -22.08
CA GLU A 96 13.71 -14.48 -22.48
C GLU A 96 13.27 -13.00 -22.42
N ALA A 97 13.92 -12.21 -21.58
CA ALA A 97 13.48 -10.87 -21.22
C ALA A 97 14.65 -9.87 -21.09
N ALA A 98 15.62 -9.95 -22.00
CA ALA A 98 16.84 -9.11 -21.96
C ALA A 98 16.55 -7.60 -22.09
N ASP A 99 15.42 -7.21 -22.65
CA ASP A 99 14.96 -5.82 -22.78
C ASP A 99 13.96 -5.41 -21.68
N HIS A 100 13.84 -6.20 -20.61
CA HIS A 100 12.91 -5.97 -19.50
C HIS A 100 13.63 -5.70 -18.19
N THR A 101 12.91 -5.02 -17.29
CA THR A 101 13.24 -4.92 -15.87
C THR A 101 12.27 -5.76 -15.06
N VAL A 102 12.78 -6.44 -14.03
CA VAL A 102 11.96 -7.11 -13.01
C VAL A 102 12.13 -6.40 -11.68
N ILE A 103 11.01 -6.16 -11.00
CA ILE A 103 10.93 -5.61 -9.63
C ILE A 103 10.03 -6.50 -8.77
N PRO A 104 10.06 -6.40 -7.43
CA PRO A 104 9.05 -7.04 -6.58
C PRO A 104 7.66 -6.52 -6.92
N GLY A 105 6.63 -7.31 -6.64
CA GLY A 105 5.25 -6.84 -6.66
C GLY A 105 5.05 -5.66 -5.72
N LEU A 106 4.30 -4.67 -6.15
CA LEU A 106 4.07 -3.46 -5.37
C LEU A 106 3.23 -3.77 -4.13
N VAL A 107 3.62 -3.17 -3.00
CA VAL A 107 2.93 -3.22 -1.71
C VAL A 107 2.45 -1.83 -1.36
N MET A 108 1.18 -1.54 -1.66
CA MET A 108 0.62 -0.18 -1.61
C MET A 108 -0.24 0.02 -0.36
N LEU A 109 0.11 1.00 0.48
CA LEU A 109 -0.41 1.09 1.85
C LEU A 109 -1.60 2.03 2.05
N HIS A 110 -2.04 2.70 0.97
CA HIS A 110 -3.18 3.62 1.02
C HIS A 110 -4.00 3.55 -0.27
N GLU A 111 -4.80 2.51 -0.37
CA GLU A 111 -5.68 2.28 -1.49
C GLU A 111 -7.15 2.26 -1.04
N HIS A 112 -8.08 2.29 -1.97
CA HIS A 112 -9.51 2.18 -1.68
C HIS A 112 -10.22 1.35 -2.73
N LEU A 113 -11.34 0.72 -2.37
CA LEU A 113 -12.30 0.18 -3.33
C LEU A 113 -13.43 1.17 -3.62
N PHE A 114 -13.71 2.12 -2.73
CA PHE A 114 -14.65 3.21 -2.98
C PHE A 114 -13.98 4.34 -3.79
N TYR A 115 -14.78 5.06 -4.57
CA TYR A 115 -14.29 6.08 -5.51
C TYR A 115 -15.33 7.14 -5.80
N PRO A 116 -14.93 8.41 -6.06
CA PRO A 116 -15.84 9.46 -6.51
C PRO A 116 -16.38 9.13 -7.92
N SER A 117 -17.59 8.63 -7.96
CA SER A 117 -18.21 8.07 -9.16
C SER A 117 -19.04 9.07 -9.96
N GLY A 118 -18.87 10.37 -9.74
CA GLY A 118 -19.66 11.44 -10.31
C GLY A 118 -20.81 11.91 -9.39
N GLN A 119 -21.35 13.09 -9.67
CA GLN A 119 -22.45 13.70 -8.90
C GLN A 119 -22.21 13.79 -7.38
N ALA A 120 -20.95 13.98 -6.95
CA ALA A 120 -20.52 14.01 -5.55
C ALA A 120 -20.88 12.73 -4.75
N ARG A 121 -20.97 11.59 -5.42
CA ARG A 121 -21.23 10.29 -4.80
C ARG A 121 -19.95 9.47 -4.73
N TYR A 122 -19.84 8.69 -3.67
CA TYR A 122 -18.84 7.64 -3.54
C TYR A 122 -19.51 6.28 -3.71
N ASN A 123 -18.88 5.41 -4.49
CA ASN A 123 -19.38 4.06 -4.77
C ASN A 123 -18.21 3.07 -4.69
N THR A 124 -18.47 1.86 -4.22
CA THR A 124 -17.48 0.79 -4.25
C THR A 124 -17.38 0.21 -5.66
N ASN A 125 -16.16 0.08 -6.16
CA ASN A 125 -15.85 -0.42 -7.50
C ASN A 125 -15.25 -1.84 -7.40
N GLU A 126 -16.00 -2.75 -6.79
CA GLU A 126 -15.58 -4.10 -6.46
C GLU A 126 -15.21 -4.98 -7.65
N ILE A 127 -15.69 -4.61 -8.85
CA ILE A 127 -15.43 -5.35 -10.09
C ILE A 127 -14.21 -4.78 -10.83
N SER A 128 -14.08 -3.46 -10.89
CA SER A 128 -13.07 -2.82 -11.73
C SER A 128 -11.75 -2.53 -11.01
N PHE A 129 -11.78 -2.26 -9.70
CA PHE A 129 -10.57 -1.84 -8.98
C PHE A 129 -9.59 -2.98 -8.70
N PRO A 130 -10.00 -4.17 -8.23
CA PRO A 130 -9.03 -5.24 -7.99
C PRO A 130 -8.21 -5.62 -9.23
N PRO A 131 -8.79 -5.85 -10.44
CA PRO A 131 -8.00 -6.12 -11.63
C PRO A 131 -7.13 -4.93 -12.07
N LEU A 132 -7.57 -3.66 -11.87
CA LEU A 132 -6.74 -2.48 -12.15
C LEU A 132 -5.51 -2.42 -11.25
N TYR A 133 -5.64 -2.66 -9.95
CA TYR A 133 -4.51 -2.72 -9.04
C TYR A 133 -3.50 -3.79 -9.48
N LEU A 134 -3.98 -5.00 -9.74
CA LEU A 134 -3.11 -6.08 -10.20
C LEU A 134 -2.43 -5.75 -11.53
N ALA A 135 -3.17 -5.19 -12.51
CA ALA A 135 -2.63 -4.74 -13.79
C ALA A 135 -1.51 -3.71 -13.63
N GLY A 136 -1.65 -2.81 -12.65
CA GLY A 136 -0.65 -1.79 -12.30
C GLY A 136 0.50 -2.29 -11.44
N GLY A 137 0.65 -3.60 -11.26
CA GLY A 137 1.78 -4.21 -10.55
C GLY A 137 1.56 -4.40 -9.05
N VAL A 138 0.40 -4.04 -8.51
CA VAL A 138 0.10 -4.21 -7.08
C VAL A 138 -0.23 -5.66 -6.79
N THR A 139 0.58 -6.34 -5.99
CA THR A 139 0.33 -7.71 -5.54
C THR A 139 -0.19 -7.77 -4.12
N THR A 140 0.10 -6.75 -3.32
CA THR A 140 -0.42 -6.58 -1.96
C THR A 140 -0.83 -5.13 -1.74
N MET A 141 -1.99 -4.91 -1.13
CA MET A 141 -2.46 -3.58 -0.79
C MET A 141 -3.10 -3.53 0.60
N ARG A 142 -3.07 -2.34 1.21
CA ARG A 142 -3.89 -2.03 2.37
C ARG A 142 -4.94 -0.99 1.98
N THR A 143 -6.20 -1.20 2.39
CA THR A 143 -7.21 -0.16 2.23
C THR A 143 -6.95 0.97 3.22
N GLY A 144 -6.90 2.22 2.75
CA GLY A 144 -6.61 3.42 3.54
C GLY A 144 -7.84 3.93 4.31
N GLY A 145 -8.61 3.03 4.92
CA GLY A 145 -9.91 3.26 5.52
C GLY A 145 -11.04 2.76 4.62
N SER A 146 -12.20 2.44 5.19
CA SER A 146 -13.32 1.90 4.46
C SER A 146 -14.62 2.65 4.75
N VAL A 147 -15.46 2.83 3.73
CA VAL A 147 -16.84 3.34 3.86
C VAL A 147 -17.85 2.19 3.77
N ASP A 148 -17.43 1.04 3.25
CA ASP A 148 -18.21 -0.20 3.17
C ASP A 148 -17.30 -1.41 3.43
N THR A 149 -16.94 -1.61 4.68
CA THR A 149 -15.97 -2.63 5.10
C THR A 149 -16.44 -4.05 4.81
N TYR A 150 -17.74 -4.34 4.87
CA TYR A 150 -18.22 -5.67 4.52
C TYR A 150 -17.99 -6.00 3.05
N THR A 151 -18.17 -5.04 2.16
CA THR A 151 -17.83 -5.21 0.74
C THR A 151 -16.33 -5.40 0.56
N ASP A 152 -15.49 -4.59 1.20
CA ASP A 152 -14.03 -4.71 1.11
C ASP A 152 -13.54 -6.10 1.59
N LEU A 153 -14.05 -6.59 2.73
CA LEU A 153 -13.75 -7.94 3.25
C LEU A 153 -14.20 -9.05 2.29
N ARG A 154 -15.36 -8.88 1.66
CA ARG A 154 -15.85 -9.87 0.69
C ARG A 154 -15.02 -9.87 -0.59
N VAL A 155 -14.61 -8.70 -1.07
CA VAL A 155 -13.71 -8.58 -2.24
C VAL A 155 -12.38 -9.27 -1.93
N ALA A 156 -11.78 -8.98 -0.77
CA ALA A 156 -10.56 -9.63 -0.32
C ALA A 156 -10.72 -11.17 -0.33
N GLN A 157 -11.82 -11.68 0.24
CA GLN A 157 -12.11 -13.11 0.23
C GLN A 157 -12.23 -13.67 -1.20
N HIS A 158 -12.92 -12.97 -2.11
CA HIS A 158 -13.08 -13.46 -3.49
C HIS A 158 -11.75 -13.46 -4.25
N VAL A 159 -10.84 -12.52 -3.97
CA VAL A 159 -9.48 -12.53 -4.52
C VAL A 159 -8.69 -13.74 -4.00
N GLU A 160 -8.73 -14.00 -2.69
CA GLU A 160 -8.04 -15.15 -2.08
C GLU A 160 -8.59 -16.50 -2.57
N GLU A 161 -9.88 -16.57 -2.82
CA GLU A 161 -10.54 -17.75 -3.39
C GLU A 161 -10.33 -17.90 -4.91
N GLY A 162 -9.63 -16.95 -5.56
CA GLY A 162 -9.39 -16.96 -7.01
C GLY A 162 -10.62 -16.73 -7.87
N ARG A 163 -11.66 -16.08 -7.34
CA ARG A 163 -12.90 -15.76 -8.06
C ARG A 163 -12.84 -14.50 -8.87
N ILE A 164 -12.00 -13.54 -8.44
CA ILE A 164 -11.71 -12.29 -9.14
C ILE A 164 -10.20 -12.04 -9.14
N PRO A 165 -9.63 -11.44 -10.22
CA PRO A 165 -8.22 -11.07 -10.23
C PRO A 165 -8.01 -9.83 -9.35
N GLY A 166 -6.95 -9.82 -8.54
CA GLY A 166 -6.63 -8.68 -7.67
C GLY A 166 -5.47 -8.97 -6.73
N PRO A 167 -4.97 -7.95 -6.02
CA PRO A 167 -3.91 -8.09 -5.02
C PRO A 167 -4.42 -8.77 -3.74
N HIS A 168 -3.50 -9.29 -2.92
CA HIS A 168 -3.78 -9.58 -1.51
C HIS A 168 -4.18 -8.29 -0.79
N MET A 169 -5.17 -8.35 0.09
CA MET A 169 -5.75 -7.16 0.70
C MET A 169 -5.69 -7.19 2.22
N ASP A 170 -5.00 -6.24 2.82
CA ASP A 170 -5.12 -5.87 4.23
C ASP A 170 -6.30 -4.88 4.35
N VAL A 171 -7.40 -5.33 4.98
CA VAL A 171 -8.65 -4.57 5.00
C VAL A 171 -8.80 -3.78 6.28
N THR A 172 -8.77 -2.45 6.14
CA THR A 172 -9.01 -1.51 7.24
C THR A 172 -10.48 -1.49 7.62
N GLY A 173 -10.75 -1.41 8.93
CA GLY A 173 -12.10 -1.16 9.44
C GLY A 173 -12.67 0.19 8.98
N PRO A 174 -13.95 0.47 9.27
CA PRO A 174 -14.53 1.77 8.99
C PRO A 174 -13.76 2.88 9.70
N TYR A 175 -13.75 4.06 9.09
CA TYR A 175 -13.07 5.22 9.64
C TYR A 175 -13.41 5.51 11.10
N LEU A 176 -12.43 5.99 11.84
CA LEU A 176 -12.59 6.52 13.18
C LEU A 176 -12.71 8.05 13.08
N GLU A 177 -13.89 8.56 12.76
CA GLU A 177 -14.12 10.01 12.61
C GLU A 177 -14.74 10.61 13.88
N GLY A 178 -14.44 11.88 14.14
CA GLY A 178 -15.06 12.65 15.23
C GLY A 178 -16.44 13.20 14.87
N ARG A 179 -17.08 13.90 15.81
CA ARG A 179 -18.38 14.55 15.56
C ARG A 179 -18.27 15.62 14.49
N ASN A 180 -19.34 15.74 13.71
CA ASN A 180 -19.48 16.71 12.62
C ASN A 180 -18.54 16.46 11.42
N GLY A 181 -18.05 15.23 11.25
CA GLY A 181 -17.34 14.82 10.04
C GLY A 181 -18.16 15.14 8.78
N PHE A 182 -17.48 15.62 7.74
CA PHE A 182 -18.15 16.04 6.51
C PHE A 182 -18.59 14.85 5.62
N VAL A 183 -17.99 13.68 5.79
CA VAL A 183 -18.36 12.45 5.06
C VAL A 183 -19.38 11.67 5.89
N ARG A 184 -20.64 11.72 5.49
CA ARG A 184 -21.76 11.09 6.23
C ARG A 184 -21.69 9.57 6.33
N ALA A 185 -20.97 8.92 5.41
CA ALA A 185 -20.78 7.48 5.43
C ALA A 185 -19.79 7.01 6.51
N MET A 186 -18.99 7.93 7.08
CA MET A 186 -18.03 7.60 8.13
C MET A 186 -18.72 7.56 9.50
N PRO A 187 -18.51 6.50 10.30
CA PRO A 187 -18.99 6.46 11.68
C PRO A 187 -18.40 7.59 12.51
N GLN A 188 -19.24 8.24 13.31
CA GLN A 188 -18.81 9.34 14.19
C GLN A 188 -18.67 8.83 15.60
N LEU A 189 -17.44 8.85 16.12
CA LEU A 189 -17.08 8.39 17.45
C LEU A 189 -16.83 9.60 18.36
N SER A 190 -17.46 9.60 19.53
CA SER A 190 -17.48 10.76 20.43
C SER A 190 -16.77 10.49 21.75
N THR A 191 -16.68 9.22 22.12
CA THR A 191 -16.15 8.80 23.43
C THR A 191 -15.15 7.67 23.30
N PRO A 192 -14.26 7.51 24.27
CA PRO A 192 -13.34 6.38 24.34
C PRO A 192 -14.04 5.00 24.32
N GLU A 193 -15.23 4.91 24.93
CA GLU A 193 -16.04 3.67 24.98
C GLU A 193 -16.54 3.28 23.60
N GLU A 194 -17.06 4.26 22.85
CA GLU A 194 -17.50 4.05 21.45
C GLU A 194 -16.32 3.59 20.58
N ALA A 195 -15.14 4.20 20.73
CA ALA A 195 -13.96 3.82 19.97
C ALA A 195 -13.51 2.38 20.27
N ARG A 196 -13.42 1.99 21.55
CA ARG A 196 -13.08 0.61 21.94
C ARG A 196 -14.09 -0.40 21.41
N ALA A 197 -15.39 -0.10 21.52
CA ALA A 197 -16.44 -0.98 21.03
C ALA A 197 -16.38 -1.15 19.51
N HIS A 198 -16.15 -0.04 18.78
CA HIS A 198 -16.02 -0.03 17.33
C HIS A 198 -14.82 -0.86 16.87
N VAL A 199 -13.64 -0.63 17.42
CA VAL A 199 -12.43 -1.38 17.09
C VAL A 199 -12.63 -2.88 17.35
N ASN A 200 -13.08 -3.26 18.53
CA ASN A 200 -13.28 -4.67 18.90
C ASN A 200 -14.27 -5.35 17.96
N PHE A 201 -15.41 -4.70 17.66
CA PHE A 201 -16.42 -5.24 16.76
C PHE A 201 -15.83 -5.53 15.38
N TRP A 202 -15.12 -4.57 14.77
CA TRP A 202 -14.61 -4.74 13.41
C TRP A 202 -13.42 -5.69 13.34
N MET A 203 -12.60 -5.78 14.39
CA MET A 203 -11.60 -6.85 14.50
C MET A 203 -12.26 -8.24 14.51
N ASP A 204 -13.42 -8.39 15.19
CA ASP A 204 -14.17 -9.65 15.17
C ASP A 204 -14.80 -9.95 13.80
N GLN A 205 -15.01 -8.92 12.97
CA GLN A 205 -15.48 -9.09 11.59
C GLN A 205 -14.35 -9.36 10.59
N GLY A 206 -13.07 -9.23 10.99
CA GLY A 206 -11.91 -9.51 10.13
C GLY A 206 -11.15 -8.29 9.64
N ALA A 207 -11.47 -7.07 10.12
CA ALA A 207 -10.61 -5.91 9.87
C ALA A 207 -9.24 -6.11 10.53
N THR A 208 -8.18 -5.68 9.85
CA THR A 208 -6.79 -5.88 10.27
C THR A 208 -6.10 -4.61 10.77
N SER A 209 -6.67 -3.45 10.45
CA SER A 209 -6.15 -2.14 10.85
C SER A 209 -7.27 -1.10 10.90
N PHE A 210 -6.96 0.11 11.35
CA PHE A 210 -7.92 1.22 11.43
C PHE A 210 -7.30 2.53 10.94
N LYS A 211 -8.16 3.46 10.47
CA LYS A 211 -7.77 4.81 10.08
C LYS A 211 -8.56 5.85 10.85
N ALA A 212 -7.86 6.65 11.66
CA ALA A 212 -8.42 7.84 12.28
C ALA A 212 -8.56 8.98 11.27
N TYR A 213 -9.57 9.83 11.47
CA TYR A 213 -9.87 10.90 10.51
C TYR A 213 -10.01 12.26 11.20
N ASN A 214 -10.21 13.28 10.42
CA ASN A 214 -9.99 14.69 10.67
C ASN A 214 -10.39 15.24 12.04
N LEU A 215 -11.55 14.84 12.57
CA LEU A 215 -12.17 15.50 13.73
C LEU A 215 -12.19 14.64 14.99
N ILE A 216 -11.53 13.49 14.99
CA ILE A 216 -11.40 12.67 16.19
C ILE A 216 -10.64 13.44 17.29
N ASN A 217 -11.08 13.31 18.56
CA ASN A 217 -10.36 13.90 19.68
C ASN A 217 -9.31 12.95 20.27
N ARG A 218 -8.32 13.50 21.00
CA ARG A 218 -7.19 12.75 21.54
C ARG A 218 -7.59 11.59 22.46
N ALA A 219 -8.60 11.77 23.30
CA ALA A 219 -9.05 10.72 24.22
C ALA A 219 -9.68 9.53 23.45
N THR A 220 -10.46 9.83 22.42
CA THR A 220 -11.10 8.82 21.54
C THR A 220 -10.05 8.11 20.68
N LEU A 221 -9.09 8.87 20.12
CA LEU A 221 -7.98 8.29 19.34
C LEU A 221 -7.13 7.36 20.23
N LYS A 222 -6.72 7.80 21.43
CA LYS A 222 -5.94 6.96 22.35
C LYS A 222 -6.65 5.65 22.67
N ALA A 223 -7.96 5.71 22.93
CA ALA A 223 -8.73 4.52 23.22
C ALA A 223 -8.85 3.55 22.04
N ALA A 224 -8.93 4.09 20.80
CA ALA A 224 -8.89 3.28 19.58
C ALA A 224 -7.53 2.61 19.38
N ILE A 225 -6.44 3.36 19.56
CA ILE A 225 -5.05 2.84 19.46
C ILE A 225 -4.85 1.72 20.50
N ASP A 226 -5.18 1.95 21.75
CA ASP A 226 -5.00 0.93 22.80
C ASP A 226 -5.80 -0.34 22.52
N ALA A 227 -7.03 -0.20 22.00
CA ALA A 227 -7.87 -1.35 21.66
C ALA A 227 -7.35 -2.12 20.44
N ALA A 228 -6.83 -1.41 19.45
CA ALA A 228 -6.24 -2.02 18.25
C ALA A 228 -4.93 -2.73 18.58
N HIS A 229 -4.01 -2.06 19.29
CA HIS A 229 -2.72 -2.62 19.70
C HIS A 229 -2.88 -3.85 20.61
N ALA A 230 -3.86 -3.85 21.51
CA ALA A 230 -4.16 -5.03 22.34
C ALA A 230 -4.54 -6.27 21.52
N ARG A 231 -4.85 -6.09 20.23
CA ARG A 231 -5.23 -7.15 19.28
C ARG A 231 -4.24 -7.29 18.12
N GLY A 232 -3.08 -6.63 18.18
CA GLY A 232 -2.04 -6.68 17.14
C GLY A 232 -2.40 -5.91 15.87
N ALA A 233 -3.36 -4.97 15.92
CA ALA A 233 -3.75 -4.16 14.78
C ALA A 233 -3.15 -2.75 14.86
N LYS A 234 -2.81 -2.17 13.71
CA LYS A 234 -2.24 -0.82 13.60
C LYS A 234 -3.33 0.24 13.40
N VAL A 235 -3.05 1.47 13.83
CA VAL A 235 -3.92 2.63 13.62
C VAL A 235 -3.17 3.69 12.85
N THR A 236 -3.75 4.15 11.74
CA THR A 236 -3.20 5.23 10.92
C THR A 236 -4.05 6.49 11.04
N GLY A 237 -3.59 7.64 10.53
CA GLY A 237 -4.34 8.87 10.68
C GLY A 237 -4.22 9.88 9.55
N HIS A 238 -5.38 10.38 9.07
CA HIS A 238 -5.53 11.63 8.34
C HIS A 238 -6.06 12.67 9.33
N LEU A 239 -5.19 13.28 10.09
CA LEU A 239 -5.55 14.07 11.26
C LEU A 239 -5.55 15.57 10.97
N CYS A 240 -6.53 16.28 11.53
CA CYS A 240 -6.56 17.74 11.52
C CYS A 240 -6.72 18.32 12.94
N SER A 241 -7.58 17.71 13.75
CA SER A 241 -7.86 18.15 15.13
C SER A 241 -6.70 17.86 16.10
N ILE A 242 -5.85 16.89 15.76
CA ILE A 242 -4.69 16.43 16.54
C ILE A 242 -3.45 16.68 15.68
N THR A 243 -2.38 17.22 16.28
CA THR A 243 -1.09 17.40 15.60
C THR A 243 -0.39 16.05 15.40
N TYR A 244 0.55 15.98 14.48
CA TYR A 244 1.35 14.78 14.25
C TYR A 244 2.18 14.41 15.49
N ARG A 245 2.74 15.43 16.17
CA ARG A 245 3.44 15.23 17.45
C ARG A 245 2.53 14.62 18.51
N GLU A 246 1.33 15.20 18.71
CA GLU A 246 0.37 14.65 19.67
C GLU A 246 -0.06 13.22 19.30
N ALA A 247 -0.24 12.92 18.01
CA ALA A 247 -0.61 11.58 17.55
C ALA A 247 0.50 10.55 17.81
N ALA A 248 1.77 10.92 17.60
CA ALA A 248 2.93 10.09 17.95
C ALA A 248 2.99 9.82 19.45
N ASP A 249 2.78 10.85 20.30
CA ASP A 249 2.72 10.69 21.75
C ASP A 249 1.57 9.76 22.22
N LEU A 250 0.50 9.65 21.42
CA LEU A 250 -0.61 8.73 21.68
C LEU A 250 -0.34 7.31 21.17
N GLY A 251 0.72 7.09 20.38
CA GLY A 251 1.15 5.79 19.88
C GLY A 251 0.56 5.42 18.52
N ILE A 252 0.26 6.40 17.64
CA ILE A 252 -0.18 6.13 16.27
C ILE A 252 0.94 5.47 15.47
N ASP A 253 0.59 4.53 14.58
CA ASP A 253 1.58 3.76 13.82
C ASP A 253 1.99 4.43 12.49
N ASN A 254 1.09 5.23 11.89
CA ASN A 254 1.33 5.83 10.57
C ASN A 254 0.49 7.10 10.39
N LEU A 255 1.08 8.09 9.71
CA LEU A 255 0.42 9.32 9.32
C LEU A 255 0.27 9.36 7.79
N GLU A 256 -0.95 9.52 7.36
CA GLU A 256 -1.34 9.44 5.96
C GLU A 256 -1.15 10.77 5.22
N HIS A 257 -0.90 10.71 3.92
CA HIS A 257 -0.74 11.85 3.00
C HIS A 257 0.51 12.70 3.25
N GLY A 258 1.62 12.06 3.63
CA GLY A 258 2.83 12.81 3.91
C GLY A 258 2.62 13.81 5.03
N PHE A 259 3.03 15.04 4.82
CA PHE A 259 2.80 16.15 5.76
C PHE A 259 1.58 17.01 5.37
N PHE A 260 0.81 16.63 4.34
CA PHE A 260 -0.33 17.39 3.83
C PHE A 260 -1.38 17.70 4.90
N ALA A 261 -1.61 16.80 5.84
CA ALA A 261 -2.60 16.94 6.91
C ALA A 261 -2.03 17.47 8.24
N ALA A 262 -0.70 17.69 8.32
CA ALA A 262 -0.05 18.15 9.55
C ALA A 262 -0.56 19.52 9.98
N THR A 263 -0.82 19.70 11.26
CA THR A 263 -1.29 20.99 11.83
C THR A 263 -0.34 21.53 12.89
N ASP A 264 0.86 20.96 12.99
CA ASP A 264 1.89 21.25 14.00
C ASP A 264 2.38 22.68 13.97
N TRP A 265 2.38 23.31 12.79
CA TRP A 265 2.90 24.66 12.59
C TRP A 265 1.82 25.74 12.56
N VAL A 266 0.55 25.36 12.83
CA VAL A 266 -0.55 26.35 12.84
C VAL A 266 -0.50 27.16 14.13
N PRO A 267 -0.33 28.48 14.08
CA PRO A 267 -0.26 29.31 15.26
C PRO A 267 -1.52 29.22 16.11
N ASN A 268 -1.36 29.11 17.43
CA ASN A 268 -2.47 29.07 18.40
C ASN A 268 -3.51 27.98 18.15
N LYS A 269 -3.10 26.86 17.51
CA LYS A 269 -3.98 25.68 17.34
C LYS A 269 -4.54 25.26 18.68
N GLN A 270 -5.87 25.15 18.75
CA GLN A 270 -6.56 24.68 19.94
C GLN A 270 -6.58 23.14 19.97
N PRO A 271 -6.44 22.52 21.14
CA PRO A 271 -6.58 21.08 21.31
C PRO A 271 -7.91 20.54 20.76
N ASP A 272 -7.87 19.41 20.08
CA ASP A 272 -9.04 18.72 19.53
C ASP A 272 -9.88 19.55 18.54
N GLN A 273 -9.29 20.58 17.94
CA GLN A 273 -9.93 21.42 16.94
C GLN A 273 -9.14 21.45 15.64
N CYS A 274 -9.80 21.24 14.53
CA CYS A 274 -9.21 21.35 13.20
C CYS A 274 -9.09 22.85 12.82
N PRO A 275 -7.86 23.38 12.65
CA PRO A 275 -7.65 24.78 12.33
C PRO A 275 -7.97 25.06 10.86
N ARG A 276 -8.25 26.32 10.53
CA ARG A 276 -8.36 26.77 9.14
C ARG A 276 -7.01 27.29 8.64
N GLY A 277 -6.75 27.08 7.35
CA GLY A 277 -5.60 27.70 6.67
C GLY A 277 -4.26 27.04 6.96
N ALA A 278 -4.22 25.78 7.37
CA ALA A 278 -2.98 25.03 7.61
C ALA A 278 -2.03 25.06 6.39
N ASN A 279 -2.56 24.98 5.17
CA ASN A 279 -1.75 24.98 3.95
C ASN A 279 -0.85 26.21 3.78
N GLN A 280 -1.24 27.37 4.32
CA GLN A 280 -0.39 28.57 4.24
C GLN A 280 0.88 28.44 5.09
N THR A 281 0.79 27.73 6.21
CA THR A 281 1.95 27.56 7.11
C THR A 281 3.05 26.70 6.50
N TYR A 282 2.73 25.82 5.56
CA TYR A 282 3.73 24.98 4.90
C TYR A 282 4.66 25.79 3.99
N LEU A 283 4.10 26.75 3.23
CA LEU A 283 4.90 27.56 2.29
C LEU A 283 5.99 28.37 3.01
N ASP A 284 5.65 28.88 4.18
CA ASP A 284 6.55 29.71 4.99
C ASP A 284 7.50 28.87 5.88
N LEU A 285 7.29 27.52 5.95
CA LEU A 285 8.08 26.64 6.81
C LEU A 285 9.47 26.43 6.24
N ASP A 286 10.49 26.75 7.03
CA ASP A 286 11.87 26.37 6.78
C ASP A 286 12.11 24.91 7.19
N LEU A 287 12.49 24.04 6.25
CA LEU A 287 12.72 22.61 6.49
C LEU A 287 14.02 22.30 7.26
N GLU A 288 14.92 23.30 7.37
CA GLU A 288 16.11 23.18 8.24
C GLU A 288 15.84 23.68 9.67
N SER A 289 14.68 24.29 9.89
CA SER A 289 14.30 24.81 11.21
C SER A 289 14.10 23.70 12.26
N PRO A 290 14.39 24.00 13.55
CA PRO A 290 14.07 23.07 14.65
C PRO A 290 12.58 22.70 14.73
N ALA A 291 11.69 23.52 14.17
CA ALA A 291 10.25 23.25 14.12
C ALA A 291 9.93 22.06 13.22
N PHE A 292 10.57 21.93 12.06
CA PHE A 292 10.38 20.81 11.15
C PHE A 292 11.27 19.62 11.54
N THR A 293 12.58 19.82 11.69
CA THR A 293 13.52 18.73 12.01
C THR A 293 13.22 18.07 13.34
N GLY A 294 12.76 18.85 14.34
CA GLY A 294 12.33 18.33 15.64
C GLY A 294 11.03 17.53 15.57
N LEU A 295 10.11 17.78 14.62
CA LEU A 295 8.96 16.90 14.37
C LEU A 295 9.42 15.62 13.68
N VAL A 296 10.25 15.72 12.64
CA VAL A 296 10.80 14.55 11.92
C VAL A 296 11.49 13.59 12.88
N SER A 297 12.41 14.11 13.73
CA SER A 297 13.09 13.29 14.75
C SER A 297 12.10 12.64 15.70
N HIS A 298 11.09 13.38 16.15
CA HIS A 298 10.08 12.86 17.08
C HIS A 298 9.25 11.71 16.47
N LEU A 299 8.88 11.82 15.19
CA LEU A 299 8.17 10.74 14.49
C LEU A 299 9.04 9.49 14.37
N ILE A 300 10.31 9.66 14.00
CA ILE A 300 11.27 8.55 13.87
C ILE A 300 11.54 7.88 15.23
N GLU A 301 11.74 8.66 16.30
CA GLU A 301 11.96 8.15 17.67
C GLU A 301 10.76 7.37 18.23
N ASN A 302 9.56 7.59 17.70
CA ASN A 302 8.34 6.89 18.07
C ASN A 302 7.91 5.83 17.03
N ASP A 303 8.78 5.46 16.08
CA ASP A 303 8.52 4.47 15.03
C ASP A 303 7.27 4.78 14.17
N VAL A 304 6.92 6.07 14.02
CA VAL A 304 5.77 6.50 13.22
C VAL A 304 6.15 6.57 11.75
N ALA A 305 5.52 5.72 10.94
CA ALA A 305 5.67 5.77 9.48
C ALA A 305 4.89 6.94 8.86
N ILE A 306 5.26 7.34 7.65
CA ILE A 306 4.51 8.29 6.83
C ILE A 306 4.16 7.62 5.50
N THR A 307 2.88 7.67 5.11
CA THR A 307 2.42 7.22 3.78
C THR A 307 2.28 8.40 2.84
N SER A 308 3.11 8.41 1.78
CA SER A 308 2.95 9.31 0.64
C SER A 308 1.71 8.97 -0.15
N THR A 309 0.93 9.98 -0.52
CA THR A 309 -0.15 9.90 -1.51
C THR A 309 -0.09 11.10 -2.46
N LEU A 310 1.10 11.41 -2.93
CA LEU A 310 1.33 12.58 -3.80
C LEU A 310 0.50 12.53 -5.08
N THR A 311 0.08 11.36 -5.53
CA THR A 311 -0.84 11.16 -6.67
C THR A 311 -2.16 11.93 -6.51
N VAL A 312 -2.78 11.92 -5.32
CA VAL A 312 -4.06 12.62 -5.09
C VAL A 312 -3.87 14.13 -4.95
N VAL A 313 -2.68 14.59 -4.58
CA VAL A 313 -2.38 16.02 -4.46
C VAL A 313 -1.70 16.59 -5.70
N GLU A 314 -1.17 15.76 -6.59
CA GLU A 314 -0.45 16.13 -7.82
C GLU A 314 -1.22 17.14 -8.68
N ARG A 315 -2.54 16.96 -8.82
CA ARG A 315 -3.44 17.83 -9.57
C ARG A 315 -3.44 19.31 -9.12
N ARG A 316 -2.89 19.60 -7.94
CA ARG A 316 -2.72 20.98 -7.44
C ARG A 316 -1.55 21.68 -8.11
N GLY A 317 -0.58 20.90 -8.63
CA GLY A 317 0.57 21.42 -9.34
C GLY A 317 0.20 22.00 -10.71
N GLU A 318 1.07 22.85 -11.23
CA GLU A 318 0.93 23.44 -12.55
C GLU A 318 1.58 22.53 -13.61
N ASN A 319 0.96 22.43 -14.78
CA ASN A 319 1.47 21.64 -15.90
C ASN A 319 1.72 20.14 -15.58
N ARG A 320 0.98 19.60 -14.62
CA ARG A 320 1.07 18.17 -14.31
C ARG A 320 0.40 17.34 -15.41
N PRO A 321 0.92 16.13 -15.69
CA PRO A 321 0.35 15.29 -16.73
C PRO A 321 -1.11 14.94 -16.43
N ALA A 322 -1.95 14.95 -17.46
CA ALA A 322 -3.28 14.38 -17.35
C ALA A 322 -3.18 12.85 -17.09
N PRO A 323 -4.23 12.22 -16.52
CA PRO A 323 -4.30 10.76 -16.47
C PRO A 323 -4.04 10.17 -17.87
N PRO A 324 -3.24 9.08 -17.99
CA PRO A 324 -2.95 8.49 -19.29
C PRO A 324 -4.22 8.01 -19.99
N GLU A 325 -4.18 7.86 -21.32
CA GLU A 325 -5.32 7.48 -22.13
C GLU A 325 -6.06 6.25 -21.59
N GLY A 326 -5.32 5.21 -21.18
CA GLY A 326 -5.92 4.01 -20.60
C GLY A 326 -6.70 4.28 -19.31
N ALA A 327 -6.23 5.22 -18.45
CA ALA A 327 -6.97 5.64 -17.27
C ALA A 327 -8.26 6.40 -17.63
N GLN A 328 -8.20 7.23 -18.67
CA GLN A 328 -9.37 7.93 -19.19
C GLN A 328 -10.38 6.95 -19.79
N ASP A 329 -9.91 5.96 -20.56
CA ASP A 329 -10.74 4.90 -21.16
C ASP A 329 -11.38 3.98 -20.11
N ALA A 330 -10.75 3.79 -18.96
CA ALA A 330 -11.32 3.01 -17.87
C ALA A 330 -12.55 3.68 -17.23
N MET A 331 -12.66 5.01 -17.30
CA MET A 331 -13.78 5.77 -16.74
C MET A 331 -15.05 5.62 -17.59
N LEU A 332 -16.21 5.60 -16.92
CA LEU A 332 -17.47 5.86 -17.61
C LEU A 332 -17.48 7.24 -18.24
N PRO A 333 -18.12 7.44 -19.40
CA PRO A 333 -18.08 8.70 -20.14
C PRO A 333 -18.45 9.95 -19.29
N GLN A 334 -19.49 9.84 -18.47
CA GLN A 334 -19.92 10.95 -17.61
C GLN A 334 -18.85 11.30 -16.56
N LEU A 335 -18.23 10.29 -15.93
CA LEU A 335 -17.16 10.51 -14.97
C LEU A 335 -15.94 11.14 -15.64
N HIS A 336 -15.57 10.64 -16.83
CA HIS A 336 -14.47 11.20 -17.62
C HIS A 336 -14.69 12.69 -17.92
N GLU A 337 -15.88 13.08 -18.39
CA GLU A 337 -16.22 14.48 -18.65
C GLU A 337 -16.07 15.35 -17.38
N GLU A 338 -16.57 14.87 -16.23
CA GLU A 338 -16.49 15.59 -14.96
C GLU A 338 -15.04 15.74 -14.48
N VAL A 339 -14.23 14.71 -14.62
CA VAL A 339 -12.79 14.70 -14.24
C VAL A 339 -12.01 15.66 -15.12
N MET A 340 -12.15 15.56 -16.45
CA MET A 340 -11.42 16.41 -17.40
C MET A 340 -11.82 17.88 -17.26
N ALA A 341 -13.11 18.16 -17.04
CA ALA A 341 -13.60 19.53 -16.79
C ALA A 341 -13.07 20.11 -15.46
N ARG A 342 -12.74 19.28 -14.49
CA ARG A 342 -12.13 19.70 -13.22
C ARG A 342 -10.65 19.96 -13.40
N LEU A 343 -9.92 19.08 -14.06
CA LEU A 343 -8.48 19.23 -14.33
C LEU A 343 -8.20 20.51 -15.13
N SER A 344 -9.07 20.85 -16.10
CA SER A 344 -8.92 22.06 -16.91
C SER A 344 -9.05 23.37 -16.14
N ARG A 345 -9.60 23.35 -14.92
CA ARG A 345 -9.81 24.57 -14.12
C ARG A 345 -8.57 24.99 -13.33
N GLY A 346 -7.60 24.12 -13.12
CA GLY A 346 -6.33 24.42 -12.40
C GLY A 346 -6.45 25.35 -11.20
N GLY A 347 -5.57 25.30 -10.26
CA GLY A 347 -5.52 26.23 -9.13
C GLY A 347 -4.23 27.06 -9.16
N PRO A 348 -4.27 28.41 -9.08
CA PRO A 348 -3.06 29.19 -8.96
C PRO A 348 -2.30 28.88 -7.65
N GLY A 349 -0.97 28.77 -7.73
CA GLY A 349 -0.10 28.57 -6.58
C GLY A 349 0.00 27.15 -6.05
N GLY A 350 -0.58 26.18 -6.74
CA GLY A 350 -0.54 24.77 -6.32
C GLY A 350 0.83 24.11 -6.47
N GLN A 351 1.66 24.56 -7.44
CA GLN A 351 2.98 23.96 -7.67
C GLN A 351 3.92 24.15 -6.48
N ALA A 352 4.01 25.36 -5.95
CA ALA A 352 4.87 25.61 -4.78
C ALA A 352 4.48 24.77 -3.56
N LEU A 353 3.18 24.47 -3.41
CA LEU A 353 2.69 23.62 -2.33
C LEU A 353 3.02 22.15 -2.58
N LEU A 354 2.87 21.67 -3.83
CA LEU A 354 3.28 20.31 -4.22
C LEU A 354 4.79 20.11 -4.00
N ASP A 355 5.61 21.07 -4.47
CA ASP A 355 7.06 21.03 -4.28
C ASP A 355 7.44 20.98 -2.79
N LYS A 356 6.70 21.73 -1.95
CA LYS A 356 6.92 21.71 -0.51
C LYS A 356 6.57 20.34 0.09
N TYR A 357 5.46 19.71 -0.29
CA TYR A 357 5.11 18.37 0.20
C TYR A 357 6.16 17.33 -0.21
N MET A 358 6.59 17.36 -1.48
CA MET A 358 7.68 16.50 -1.96
C MET A 358 8.97 16.70 -1.16
N ALA A 359 9.34 17.95 -0.90
CA ALA A 359 10.54 18.27 -0.12
C ALA A 359 10.44 17.81 1.34
N MET A 360 9.25 17.90 1.96
CA MET A 360 9.03 17.45 3.35
C MET A 360 9.12 15.92 3.46
N GLU A 361 8.48 15.18 2.53
CA GLU A 361 8.54 13.71 2.49
C GLU A 361 9.97 13.23 2.20
N LYS A 362 10.67 13.90 1.26
CA LYS A 362 12.09 13.61 0.97
C LYS A 362 12.98 13.83 2.20
N ALA A 363 12.78 14.93 2.92
CA ALA A 363 13.55 15.21 4.13
C ALA A 363 13.29 14.19 5.25
N PHE A 364 12.04 13.70 5.39
CA PHE A 364 11.71 12.62 6.31
C PHE A 364 12.42 11.31 5.93
N TYR A 365 12.38 10.93 4.65
CA TYR A 365 13.07 9.75 4.14
C TYR A 365 14.58 9.86 4.35
N ASP A 366 15.19 11.00 4.00
CA ASP A 366 16.64 11.23 4.15
C ASP A 366 17.11 11.21 5.61
N ALA A 367 16.23 11.56 6.54
CA ALA A 367 16.50 11.45 7.98
C ALA A 367 16.39 10.01 8.50
N GLY A 368 16.03 9.04 7.67
CA GLY A 368 15.87 7.63 8.03
C GLY A 368 14.47 7.26 8.51
N GLY A 369 13.47 8.11 8.24
CA GLY A 369 12.07 7.79 8.52
C GLY A 369 11.49 6.76 7.56
N THR A 370 10.59 5.92 8.04
CA THR A 370 9.89 4.91 7.24
C THR A 370 8.85 5.57 6.33
N LEU A 371 9.23 5.79 5.07
CA LEU A 371 8.32 6.28 4.03
C LEU A 371 7.62 5.11 3.36
N LEU A 372 6.29 5.16 3.30
CA LEU A 372 5.40 4.24 2.62
C LEU A 372 4.73 4.96 1.44
N VAL A 373 4.05 4.24 0.57
CA VAL A 373 3.35 4.84 -0.56
C VAL A 373 1.98 4.20 -0.80
N GLY A 374 1.05 5.02 -1.28
CA GLY A 374 -0.26 4.65 -1.79
C GLY A 374 -0.76 5.69 -2.79
N THR A 375 -1.93 5.47 -3.36
CA THR A 375 -2.45 6.37 -4.40
C THR A 375 -3.62 7.23 -3.95
N ASP A 376 -4.38 6.77 -2.95
CA ASP A 376 -5.60 7.41 -2.47
C ASP A 376 -6.58 7.73 -3.63
N PRO A 377 -7.16 6.73 -4.29
CA PRO A 377 -8.01 6.92 -5.45
C PRO A 377 -9.37 7.54 -5.08
N THR A 378 -9.32 8.73 -4.52
CA THR A 378 -10.45 9.53 -4.06
C THR A 378 -10.41 10.94 -4.62
N GLY A 379 -10.83 11.93 -3.88
CA GLY A 379 -10.72 13.35 -4.21
C GLY A 379 -11.50 13.74 -5.45
N GLY A 380 -10.81 13.93 -6.55
CA GLY A 380 -11.42 14.41 -7.81
C GLY A 380 -11.83 13.34 -8.80
N GLY A 381 -11.48 12.08 -8.56
CA GLY A 381 -11.69 11.01 -9.54
C GLY A 381 -10.63 10.95 -10.65
N ASP A 382 -9.55 11.68 -10.52
CA ASP A 382 -8.41 11.69 -11.45
C ASP A 382 -7.34 10.62 -11.11
N VAL A 383 -7.44 10.00 -9.94
CA VAL A 383 -6.55 8.94 -9.47
C VAL A 383 -7.21 7.60 -9.76
N VAL A 384 -6.89 6.99 -10.89
CA VAL A 384 -7.44 5.68 -11.29
C VAL A 384 -6.46 4.58 -10.88
N PRO A 385 -6.90 3.57 -10.09
CA PRO A 385 -6.05 2.46 -9.68
C PRO A 385 -5.28 1.80 -10.82
N GLY A 386 -4.14 1.22 -10.52
CA GLY A 386 -3.22 0.66 -11.49
C GLY A 386 -2.38 1.74 -12.17
N TYR A 387 -3.00 2.62 -12.92
CA TYR A 387 -2.32 3.74 -13.59
C TYR A 387 -1.72 4.73 -12.58
N ALA A 388 -2.43 5.01 -11.48
CA ALA A 388 -1.94 5.86 -10.41
C ALA A 388 -0.80 5.19 -9.62
N ASN A 389 -0.81 3.86 -9.47
CA ASN A 389 0.27 3.13 -8.81
C ASN A 389 1.58 3.21 -9.59
N GLN A 390 1.51 3.10 -10.92
CA GLN A 390 2.66 3.37 -11.80
C GLN A 390 3.13 4.83 -11.68
N ARG A 391 2.19 5.78 -11.61
CA ARG A 391 2.50 7.21 -11.44
C ARG A 391 3.13 7.51 -10.09
N ALA A 392 2.75 6.82 -9.03
CA ALA A 392 3.34 6.99 -7.70
C ALA A 392 4.86 6.74 -7.71
N LEU A 393 5.32 5.70 -8.39
CA LEU A 393 6.77 5.43 -8.58
C LEU A 393 7.47 6.57 -9.30
N GLN A 394 6.87 7.10 -10.36
CA GLN A 394 7.42 8.26 -11.09
C GLN A 394 7.51 9.50 -10.21
N ILE A 395 6.50 9.78 -9.39
CA ILE A 395 6.48 10.93 -8.47
C ILE A 395 7.55 10.77 -7.38
N LEU A 396 7.76 9.57 -6.86
CA LEU A 396 8.86 9.32 -5.92
C LEU A 396 10.22 9.65 -6.54
N MET A 397 10.42 9.34 -7.83
CA MET A 397 11.65 9.75 -8.55
C MET A 397 11.70 11.26 -8.79
N GLU A 398 10.59 11.91 -9.14
CA GLU A 398 10.50 13.38 -9.25
C GLU A 398 10.80 14.07 -7.92
N MET A 399 10.45 13.45 -6.80
CA MET A 399 10.79 13.90 -5.45
C MET A 399 12.31 13.83 -5.17
N GLY A 400 13.07 13.12 -5.99
CA GLY A 400 14.52 12.99 -5.89
C GLY A 400 15.02 11.66 -5.32
N LEU A 401 14.18 10.62 -5.27
CA LEU A 401 14.64 9.26 -5.00
C LEU A 401 15.25 8.65 -6.27
N THR A 402 16.22 7.75 -6.11
CA THR A 402 16.66 6.90 -7.22
C THR A 402 15.56 5.90 -7.56
N VAL A 403 15.66 5.23 -8.70
CA VAL A 403 14.69 4.19 -9.08
C VAL A 403 14.67 3.05 -8.07
N GLU A 404 15.83 2.67 -7.54
CA GLU A 404 15.96 1.61 -6.52
C GLU A 404 15.27 2.01 -5.20
N GLN A 405 15.45 3.26 -4.77
CA GLN A 405 14.79 3.79 -3.57
C GLN A 405 13.27 3.92 -3.77
N ALA A 406 12.82 4.34 -4.96
CA ALA A 406 11.39 4.40 -5.27
C ALA A 406 10.75 3.00 -5.24
N VAL A 407 11.44 1.99 -5.77
CA VAL A 407 11.00 0.60 -5.70
C VAL A 407 11.02 0.09 -4.25
N GLU A 408 12.07 0.36 -3.47
CA GLU A 408 12.15 0.00 -2.04
C GLU A 408 10.95 0.54 -1.25
N VAL A 409 10.62 1.83 -1.42
CA VAL A 409 9.46 2.48 -0.77
C VAL A 409 8.15 1.82 -1.19
N ALA A 410 8.01 1.44 -2.45
CA ALA A 410 6.79 0.86 -3.01
C ALA A 410 6.67 -0.66 -2.83
N THR A 411 7.65 -1.31 -2.21
CA THR A 411 7.68 -2.78 -2.05
C THR A 411 8.09 -3.18 -0.64
N ARG A 412 9.40 -3.15 -0.33
CA ARG A 412 9.97 -3.60 0.94
C ARG A 412 9.38 -2.85 2.14
N ASN A 413 9.37 -1.51 2.09
CA ASN A 413 8.90 -0.73 3.24
C ASN A 413 7.44 -1.05 3.58
N GLY A 414 6.58 -1.21 2.56
CA GLY A 414 5.21 -1.65 2.74
C GLY A 414 5.09 -3.05 3.32
N ALA A 415 5.91 -4.00 2.83
CA ALA A 415 5.94 -5.37 3.32
C ALA A 415 6.40 -5.45 4.79
N GLU A 416 7.45 -4.71 5.16
CA GLU A 416 7.94 -4.63 6.54
C GLU A 416 6.89 -4.01 7.46
N TYR A 417 6.22 -2.92 7.02
CA TYR A 417 5.13 -2.30 7.79
C TYR A 417 3.96 -3.24 8.04
N LEU A 418 3.61 -4.09 7.07
CA LEU A 418 2.58 -5.13 7.20
C LEU A 418 3.08 -6.38 7.94
N GLU A 419 4.32 -6.40 8.43
CA GLU A 419 4.95 -7.55 9.09
C GLU A 419 5.04 -8.80 8.18
N GLN A 420 5.13 -8.58 6.86
CA GLN A 420 5.26 -9.61 5.83
C GLN A 420 6.64 -9.57 5.12
N GLY A 421 7.61 -8.84 5.66
CA GLY A 421 8.93 -8.67 5.04
C GLY A 421 9.70 -9.98 4.80
N ASP A 422 9.44 -11.02 5.58
CA ASP A 422 10.03 -12.36 5.38
C ASP A 422 9.41 -13.11 4.17
N GLU A 423 8.22 -12.69 3.70
CA GLU A 423 7.48 -13.37 2.64
C GLU A 423 7.46 -12.61 1.31
N ILE A 424 7.45 -11.28 1.33
CA ILE A 424 7.29 -10.41 0.17
C ILE A 424 8.16 -9.14 0.26
N GLY A 425 8.09 -8.29 -0.76
CA GLY A 425 8.68 -6.95 -0.79
C GLY A 425 10.09 -6.88 -1.37
N THR A 426 10.80 -8.01 -1.47
CA THR A 426 12.11 -8.12 -2.13
C THR A 426 12.20 -9.37 -2.98
N ILE A 427 13.11 -9.38 -3.97
CA ILE A 427 13.39 -10.56 -4.81
C ILE A 427 14.52 -11.35 -4.20
N GLU A 428 14.17 -12.27 -3.30
CA GLU A 428 15.09 -13.14 -2.57
C GLU A 428 14.60 -14.58 -2.57
N GLU A 429 15.55 -15.54 -2.53
CA GLU A 429 15.22 -16.96 -2.48
C GLU A 429 14.34 -17.31 -1.28
N GLY A 430 13.33 -18.12 -1.53
CA GLY A 430 12.36 -18.58 -0.53
C GLY A 430 11.12 -17.67 -0.41
N LYS A 431 11.19 -16.41 -0.81
CA LYS A 431 10.04 -15.50 -0.78
C LYS A 431 9.01 -15.86 -1.85
N ARG A 432 7.79 -15.40 -1.63
CA ARG A 432 6.68 -15.54 -2.56
C ARG A 432 7.03 -14.86 -3.89
N ALA A 433 6.71 -15.52 -5.00
CA ALA A 433 7.01 -14.99 -6.32
C ALA A 433 5.96 -13.95 -6.75
N ASP A 434 5.95 -12.83 -6.04
CA ASP A 434 5.21 -11.61 -6.34
C ASP A 434 6.15 -10.66 -7.06
N LEU A 435 6.04 -10.58 -8.40
CA LEU A 435 7.01 -9.89 -9.26
C LEU A 435 6.29 -9.10 -10.35
N VAL A 436 6.91 -8.02 -10.81
CA VAL A 436 6.46 -7.26 -11.97
C VAL A 436 7.54 -7.29 -13.05
N LEU A 437 7.17 -7.75 -14.23
CA LEU A 437 8.00 -7.69 -15.42
C LEU A 437 7.52 -6.55 -16.32
N MET A 438 8.41 -5.59 -16.60
CA MET A 438 8.13 -4.44 -17.44
C MET A 438 9.18 -4.28 -18.52
N ARG A 439 8.79 -3.77 -19.70
CA ARG A 439 9.73 -3.47 -20.77
C ARG A 439 10.49 -2.18 -20.49
N GLY A 440 11.79 -2.19 -20.79
CA GLY A 440 12.67 -1.02 -20.67
C GLY A 440 13.34 -0.89 -19.30
N ASP A 441 13.96 0.26 -19.08
CA ASP A 441 14.73 0.61 -17.88
C ASP A 441 14.13 1.85 -17.21
N PRO A 442 13.39 1.71 -16.11
CA PRO A 442 12.75 2.83 -15.43
C PRO A 442 13.76 3.81 -14.79
N GLY A 443 15.02 3.40 -14.63
CA GLY A 443 16.09 4.29 -14.16
C GLY A 443 16.53 5.30 -15.23
N SER A 444 16.45 4.93 -16.52
CA SER A 444 16.75 5.84 -17.65
C SER A 444 15.51 6.53 -18.21
N ASP A 445 14.35 5.87 -18.14
CA ASP A 445 13.06 6.38 -18.60
C ASP A 445 11.95 5.98 -17.63
N PRO A 446 11.50 6.88 -16.73
CA PRO A 446 10.43 6.58 -15.79
C PRO A 446 9.10 6.14 -16.42
N GLU A 447 8.85 6.43 -17.71
CA GLU A 447 7.68 5.94 -18.44
C GLU A 447 7.69 4.40 -18.60
N ALA A 448 8.84 3.74 -18.45
CA ALA A 448 8.92 2.28 -18.42
C ALA A 448 8.05 1.65 -17.33
N PHE A 449 7.75 2.34 -16.22
CA PHE A 449 6.78 1.85 -15.23
C PHE A 449 5.37 1.63 -15.82
N ARG A 450 5.02 2.28 -16.94
CA ARG A 450 3.75 2.07 -17.65
C ARG A 450 3.79 0.89 -18.62
N ALA A 451 4.97 0.33 -18.87
CA ALA A 451 5.18 -0.77 -19.81
C ALA A 451 5.19 -2.15 -19.12
N MET A 452 4.44 -2.31 -18.04
CA MET A 452 4.26 -3.59 -17.35
C MET A 452 3.61 -4.60 -18.30
N THR A 453 4.19 -5.79 -18.42
CA THR A 453 3.74 -6.84 -19.33
C THR A 453 3.13 -8.02 -18.59
N VAL A 454 3.80 -8.49 -17.53
CA VAL A 454 3.34 -9.60 -16.70
C VAL A 454 3.47 -9.23 -15.23
N VAL A 455 2.42 -9.46 -14.46
CA VAL A 455 2.43 -9.35 -13.00
C VAL A 455 2.29 -10.76 -12.43
N PHE A 456 3.32 -11.21 -11.74
CA PHE A 456 3.28 -12.47 -11.02
C PHE A 456 2.71 -12.23 -9.62
N LYS A 457 1.66 -12.95 -9.28
CA LYS A 457 1.10 -13.05 -7.92
C LYS A 457 1.09 -14.52 -7.52
N ASP A 458 1.70 -14.86 -6.41
CA ASP A 458 1.85 -16.25 -5.96
C ASP A 458 2.47 -17.17 -7.05
N GLY A 459 3.35 -16.62 -7.89
CA GLY A 459 4.00 -17.30 -9.00
C GLY A 459 3.15 -17.51 -10.26
N VAL A 460 1.90 -17.09 -10.26
CA VAL A 460 1.04 -17.06 -11.45
C VAL A 460 1.20 -15.73 -12.17
N GLY A 461 1.57 -15.78 -13.44
CA GLY A 461 1.78 -14.58 -14.26
C GLY A 461 0.51 -14.11 -14.96
N TYR A 462 0.02 -12.93 -14.60
CA TYR A 462 -1.14 -12.27 -15.20
C TYR A 462 -0.71 -11.30 -16.28
N ASP A 463 -1.45 -11.28 -17.39
CA ASP A 463 -1.28 -10.32 -18.48
C ASP A 463 -1.81 -8.94 -18.06
N SER A 464 -0.91 -8.01 -17.78
CA SER A 464 -1.23 -6.65 -17.34
C SER A 464 -2.13 -5.93 -18.36
N ILE A 465 -1.88 -6.10 -19.65
CA ILE A 465 -2.61 -5.41 -20.70
C ILE A 465 -4.06 -5.91 -20.76
N ARG A 466 -4.27 -7.23 -20.72
CA ARG A 466 -5.61 -7.82 -20.71
C ARG A 466 -6.42 -7.40 -19.49
N LEU A 467 -5.78 -7.31 -18.33
CA LEU A 467 -6.44 -6.84 -17.11
C LEU A 467 -6.90 -5.39 -17.26
N PHE A 468 -6.05 -4.47 -17.76
CA PHE A 468 -6.45 -3.09 -18.04
C PHE A 468 -7.58 -3.01 -19.07
N GLU A 469 -7.51 -3.78 -20.15
CA GLU A 469 -8.54 -3.83 -21.19
C GLU A 469 -9.90 -4.32 -20.67
N SER A 470 -9.89 -5.24 -19.69
CA SER A 470 -11.12 -5.87 -19.16
C SER A 470 -12.05 -4.89 -18.45
N VAL A 471 -11.54 -3.75 -18.01
CA VAL A 471 -12.29 -2.77 -17.19
C VAL A 471 -12.51 -1.43 -17.89
N LYS A 472 -12.28 -1.35 -19.21
CA LYS A 472 -12.59 -0.15 -19.99
C LYS A 472 -14.06 0.26 -19.83
N GLY A 473 -14.29 1.54 -19.44
CA GLY A 473 -15.61 2.09 -19.22
C GLY A 473 -16.33 1.51 -17.98
N TRP A 474 -15.61 0.97 -17.00
CA TRP A 474 -16.22 0.37 -15.81
C TRP A 474 -15.98 1.17 -14.52
N VAL A 475 -15.09 2.14 -14.53
CA VAL A 475 -14.83 3.01 -13.36
C VAL A 475 -15.89 4.09 -13.28
N GLY A 476 -16.65 4.09 -12.18
CA GLY A 476 -17.75 5.01 -11.93
C GLY A 476 -19.06 4.31 -11.58
N VAL A 477 -20.16 5.08 -11.50
CA VAL A 477 -21.51 4.55 -11.25
C VAL A 477 -22.12 4.10 -12.58
N ARG A 478 -22.61 2.89 -12.62
CA ARG A 478 -23.46 2.35 -13.70
C ARG A 478 -24.93 2.51 -13.36
#